data_9905f0902fe5933a6181d027acafe996
#
_entry.id   9905f0902fe5933a6181d027acafe996
#
_cell.length_a   1.000
_cell.length_b   1.000
_cell.length_c   1.000
_cell.angle_alpha   90.00
_cell.angle_beta   90.00
_cell.angle_gamma   90.00
#
_symmetry.space_group_name_H-M   'P 1'
#
loop_
_entity.id
_entity.type
_entity.pdbx_description
1 polymer ?
#
loop_
_entity_poly.entity_id
_entity_poly.type
_entity_poly.pdbx_seq_one_letter_code
_entity_poly.pdbx_strand_id
1 'polypeptide(L)'
;MLRTSLLLSSILVNSESWYNVSNSDIQELESVDNMLHRRILETPRSTPISLMHLELGTLPIRYVIKSRRLLFLQYILKQDKDTLMYRFFDVQSRYPQKGDWVLQIKEDLKEVNLNMTFDEISKISDYSFQSKVKKAISQSAFKWLISEKNKPRSNTSKGSNLKYSELKIQDYFLPNDMSNAQCNLLFSLRSQMVPVKCNFRHSYNDLSCPVCMDPNQLDNQIHILTCKTLVENENMIIGSKISHDDIFSTNVKTQSAVTKLMQKFLEKRRRKTEKQRNTSTNQPQ
;
A
#
# COMPACT_ATOMS: atom_id res chain seq x y z
N MET A 1 6.62 3.27 12.49
CA MET A 1 6.29 3.72 13.86
C MET A 1 5.20 4.79 13.92
N LEU A 2 5.30 5.96 13.24
CA LEU A 2 4.30 7.05 13.33
C LEU A 2 2.84 6.64 13.06
N ARG A 3 2.57 5.77 12.07
CA ARG A 3 1.21 5.30 11.79
C ARG A 3 0.59 4.59 12.99
N THR A 4 1.31 3.67 13.60
CA THR A 4 0.78 2.86 14.71
C THR A 4 0.67 3.68 15.99
N SER A 5 1.70 4.47 16.32
CA SER A 5 1.77 5.17 17.60
C SER A 5 0.94 6.46 17.64
N LEU A 6 0.71 7.12 16.52
CA LEU A 6 -0.05 8.36 16.48
C LEU A 6 -1.43 8.18 15.83
N LEU A 7 -1.49 7.73 14.57
CA LEU A 7 -2.75 7.66 13.86
C LEU A 7 -3.66 6.57 14.42
N LEU A 8 -3.21 5.30 14.41
CA LEU A 8 -4.09 4.19 14.81
C LEU A 8 -4.45 4.22 16.30
N SER A 9 -3.58 4.75 17.16
CA SER A 9 -3.91 4.94 18.57
C SER A 9 -5.00 5.98 18.80
N SER A 10 -5.07 7.00 17.96
CA SER A 10 -6.07 8.08 18.06
C SER A 10 -7.41 7.69 17.43
N ILE A 11 -7.39 7.18 16.18
CA ILE A 11 -8.64 6.92 15.43
C ILE A 11 -9.30 5.59 15.77
N LEU A 12 -8.58 4.65 16.40
CA LEU A 12 -9.08 3.33 16.74
C LEU A 12 -9.18 3.12 18.27
N VAL A 13 -9.40 4.19 19.05
CA VAL A 13 -9.63 4.07 20.49
C VAL A 13 -10.84 3.18 20.73
N ASN A 14 -10.70 2.19 21.62
CA ASN A 14 -11.74 1.21 21.98
C ASN A 14 -12.35 0.45 20.78
N SER A 15 -11.62 0.35 19.66
CA SER A 15 -12.15 -0.35 18.48
C SER A 15 -12.35 -1.84 18.68
N GLU A 16 -11.80 -2.42 19.72
CA GLU A 16 -12.04 -3.79 20.17
C GLU A 16 -13.49 -4.05 20.62
N SER A 17 -14.16 -3.01 21.13
CA SER A 17 -15.56 -3.10 21.53
C SER A 17 -16.57 -2.69 20.45
N TRP A 18 -16.08 -2.13 19.32
CA TRP A 18 -16.96 -1.70 18.25
C TRP A 18 -17.70 -2.87 17.60
N TYR A 19 -18.98 -2.73 17.43
CA TYR A 19 -19.86 -3.68 16.73
C TYR A 19 -20.74 -2.93 15.75
N ASN A 20 -21.29 -3.63 14.79
CA ASN A 20 -22.20 -3.08 13.77
C ASN A 20 -21.63 -1.85 13.04
N VAL A 21 -20.29 -1.82 12.85
CA VAL A 21 -19.63 -0.73 12.09
C VAL A 21 -19.93 -0.92 10.62
N SER A 22 -20.51 0.11 10.00
CA SER A 22 -20.84 0.06 8.58
C SER A 22 -19.61 0.06 7.67
N ASN A 23 -19.77 -0.43 6.44
CA ASN A 23 -18.68 -0.36 5.46
C ASN A 23 -18.31 1.09 5.12
N SER A 24 -19.24 2.05 5.18
CA SER A 24 -18.97 3.48 5.00
C SER A 24 -18.06 4.02 6.10
N ASP A 25 -18.34 3.69 7.36
CA ASP A 25 -17.51 4.14 8.50
C ASP A 25 -16.07 3.61 8.36
N ILE A 26 -15.93 2.33 8.00
CA ILE A 26 -14.62 1.72 7.71
C ILE A 26 -13.91 2.45 6.57
N GLN A 27 -14.62 2.79 5.48
CA GLN A 27 -14.04 3.51 4.35
C GLN A 27 -13.57 4.93 4.73
N GLU A 28 -14.28 5.62 5.60
CA GLU A 28 -13.85 6.93 6.11
C GLU A 28 -12.55 6.82 6.91
N LEU A 29 -12.47 5.86 7.84
CA LEU A 29 -11.24 5.60 8.60
C LEU A 29 -10.08 5.20 7.67
N GLU A 30 -10.33 4.31 6.70
CA GLU A 30 -9.35 3.92 5.68
C GLU A 30 -8.92 5.11 4.81
N SER A 31 -9.80 6.08 4.56
CA SER A 31 -9.46 7.30 3.80
C SER A 31 -8.39 8.13 4.51
N VAL A 32 -8.50 8.30 5.82
CA VAL A 32 -7.50 9.01 6.64
C VAL A 32 -6.16 8.27 6.63
N ASP A 33 -6.18 6.96 6.83
CA ASP A 33 -4.98 6.12 6.79
C ASP A 33 -4.29 6.15 5.41
N ASN A 34 -5.08 6.07 4.34
CA ASN A 34 -4.58 6.15 2.98
C ASN A 34 -4.00 7.53 2.64
N MET A 35 -4.52 8.61 3.22
CA MET A 35 -3.93 9.94 3.08
C MET A 35 -2.53 10.00 3.72
N LEU A 36 -2.35 9.39 4.88
CA LEU A 36 -1.03 9.27 5.51
C LEU A 36 -0.05 8.46 4.64
N HIS A 37 -0.47 7.30 4.12
CA HIS A 37 0.35 6.49 3.23
C HIS A 37 0.78 7.28 1.98
N ARG A 38 -0.13 8.05 1.36
CA ARG A 38 0.22 8.89 0.21
C ARG A 38 1.23 9.99 0.55
N ARG A 39 1.15 10.58 1.73
CA ARG A 39 2.14 11.57 2.20
C ARG A 39 3.50 10.95 2.42
N ILE A 40 3.55 9.76 3.03
CA ILE A 40 4.82 9.03 3.26
C ILE A 40 5.48 8.65 1.93
N LEU A 41 4.68 8.18 0.97
CA LEU A 41 5.15 7.71 -0.33
C LEU A 41 5.25 8.81 -1.40
N GLU A 42 4.88 10.05 -1.07
CA GLU A 42 4.85 11.20 -1.98
C GLU A 42 4.13 10.89 -3.31
N THR A 43 2.97 10.22 -3.20
CA THR A 43 2.28 9.66 -4.36
C THR A 43 0.92 10.31 -4.60
N PRO A 44 0.46 10.42 -5.87
CA PRO A 44 -0.80 11.06 -6.20
C PRO A 44 -2.02 10.26 -5.73
N ARG A 45 -3.19 10.93 -5.68
CA ARG A 45 -4.47 10.31 -5.26
C ARG A 45 -4.88 9.10 -6.10
N SER A 46 -4.47 9.06 -7.37
CA SER A 46 -4.75 7.96 -8.29
C SER A 46 -3.96 6.67 -8.03
N THR A 47 -3.02 6.68 -7.08
CA THR A 47 -2.25 5.49 -6.72
C THR A 47 -3.16 4.42 -6.10
N PRO A 48 -3.09 3.17 -6.58
CA PRO A 48 -3.88 2.08 -6.03
C PRO A 48 -3.56 1.83 -4.55
N ILE A 49 -4.60 1.82 -3.72
CA ILE A 49 -4.49 1.64 -2.26
C ILE A 49 -3.84 0.30 -1.93
N SER A 50 -4.24 -0.76 -2.62
CA SER A 50 -3.69 -2.10 -2.42
C SER A 50 -2.17 -2.15 -2.59
N LEU A 51 -1.62 -1.42 -3.56
CA LEU A 51 -0.16 -1.36 -3.77
C LEU A 51 0.55 -0.65 -2.61
N MET A 52 -0.02 0.42 -2.07
CA MET A 52 0.59 1.11 -0.92
C MET A 52 0.69 0.18 0.29
N HIS A 53 -0.40 -0.55 0.61
CA HIS A 53 -0.39 -1.52 1.70
C HIS A 53 0.58 -2.68 1.47
N LEU A 54 0.63 -3.23 0.24
CA LEU A 54 1.52 -4.34 -0.12
C LEU A 54 2.99 -3.94 -0.05
N GLU A 55 3.34 -2.75 -0.51
CA GLU A 55 4.72 -2.26 -0.50
C GLU A 55 5.19 -1.86 0.92
N LEU A 56 4.31 -1.24 1.71
CA LEU A 56 4.62 -0.85 3.09
C LEU A 56 4.41 -1.99 4.10
N GLY A 57 3.87 -3.13 3.71
CA GLY A 57 3.56 -4.24 4.60
C GLY A 57 2.54 -3.89 5.68
N THR A 58 1.61 -2.97 5.41
CA THR A 58 0.67 -2.46 6.40
C THR A 58 -0.71 -3.13 6.29
N LEU A 59 -1.31 -3.43 7.42
CA LEU A 59 -2.68 -3.94 7.48
C LEU A 59 -3.68 -2.83 7.16
N PRO A 60 -4.68 -3.05 6.29
CA PRO A 60 -5.85 -2.17 6.19
C PRO A 60 -6.58 -2.05 7.53
N ILE A 61 -7.21 -0.91 7.80
CA ILE A 61 -7.86 -0.61 9.10
C ILE A 61 -8.88 -1.69 9.48
N ARG A 62 -9.68 -2.18 8.52
CA ARG A 62 -10.64 -3.28 8.77
C ARG A 62 -10.00 -4.51 9.41
N TYR A 63 -8.79 -4.87 9.04
CA TYR A 63 -8.05 -5.99 9.62
C TYR A 63 -7.41 -5.64 10.96
N VAL A 64 -7.06 -4.38 11.17
CA VAL A 64 -6.58 -3.91 12.49
C VAL A 64 -7.70 -4.01 13.52
N ILE A 65 -8.92 -3.57 13.19
CA ILE A 65 -10.09 -3.65 14.05
C ILE A 65 -10.41 -5.12 14.38
N LYS A 66 -10.46 -6.00 13.37
CA LYS A 66 -10.68 -7.44 13.57
C LYS A 66 -9.63 -8.05 14.50
N SER A 67 -8.36 -7.71 14.31
CA SER A 67 -7.28 -8.18 15.19
C SER A 67 -7.50 -7.77 16.63
N ARG A 68 -7.88 -6.50 16.88
CA ARG A 68 -8.17 -5.99 18.24
C ARG A 68 -9.36 -6.71 18.86
N ARG A 69 -10.46 -6.88 18.12
CA ARG A 69 -11.64 -7.58 18.61
C ARG A 69 -11.34 -9.04 18.99
N LEU A 70 -10.58 -9.75 18.16
CA LEU A 70 -10.21 -11.15 18.45
C LEU A 70 -9.32 -11.27 19.69
N LEU A 71 -8.36 -10.35 19.86
CA LEU A 71 -7.53 -10.34 21.07
C LEU A 71 -8.35 -9.98 22.33
N PHE A 72 -9.30 -9.05 22.19
CA PHE A 72 -10.21 -8.69 23.27
C PHE A 72 -11.17 -9.83 23.65
N LEU A 73 -11.60 -10.63 22.67
CA LEU A 73 -12.36 -11.85 22.95
C LEU A 73 -11.62 -12.77 23.92
N GLN A 74 -10.34 -13.05 23.67
CA GLN A 74 -9.57 -13.90 24.61
C GLN A 74 -9.47 -13.28 25.99
N TYR A 75 -9.27 -11.96 26.07
CA TYR A 75 -9.27 -11.25 27.33
C TYR A 75 -10.58 -11.46 28.12
N ILE A 76 -11.75 -11.31 27.45
CA ILE A 76 -13.06 -11.53 28.07
C ILE A 76 -13.21 -12.98 28.55
N LEU A 77 -12.85 -13.95 27.71
CA LEU A 77 -13.01 -15.38 28.01
C LEU A 77 -12.15 -15.86 29.22
N LYS A 78 -11.12 -15.10 29.54
CA LYS A 78 -10.23 -15.39 30.71
C LYS A 78 -10.63 -14.62 31.97
N GLN A 79 -11.63 -13.74 31.89
CA GLN A 79 -12.14 -13.06 33.08
C GLN A 79 -12.90 -14.01 33.98
N ASP A 80 -13.00 -13.63 35.23
CA ASP A 80 -13.91 -14.29 36.20
C ASP A 80 -15.35 -14.22 35.64
N LYS A 81 -16.07 -15.32 35.73
CA LYS A 81 -17.46 -15.46 35.26
C LYS A 81 -18.42 -14.47 35.94
N ASP A 82 -18.08 -13.97 37.10
CA ASP A 82 -18.87 -12.98 37.84
C ASP A 82 -18.64 -11.54 37.40
N THR A 83 -17.64 -11.28 36.53
CA THR A 83 -17.44 -9.95 35.97
C THR A 83 -18.57 -9.56 35.04
N LEU A 84 -18.97 -8.28 35.07
CA LEU A 84 -20.03 -7.75 34.22
C LEU A 84 -19.72 -8.01 32.73
N MET A 85 -18.45 -7.87 32.31
CA MET A 85 -18.00 -8.09 30.98
C MET A 85 -18.21 -9.54 30.51
N TYR A 86 -17.82 -10.53 31.35
CA TYR A 86 -18.04 -11.94 31.02
C TYR A 86 -19.54 -12.27 30.99
N ARG A 87 -20.33 -11.77 31.92
CA ARG A 87 -21.79 -12.01 31.98
C ARG A 87 -22.48 -11.43 30.71
N PHE A 88 -22.08 -10.25 30.28
CA PHE A 88 -22.60 -9.65 29.05
C PHE A 88 -22.28 -10.49 27.81
N PHE A 89 -21.04 -10.94 27.70
CA PHE A 89 -20.61 -11.87 26.65
C PHE A 89 -21.40 -13.20 26.71
N ASP A 90 -21.58 -13.79 27.87
CA ASP A 90 -22.30 -15.06 28.06
C ASP A 90 -23.77 -14.93 27.60
N VAL A 91 -24.44 -13.84 27.98
CA VAL A 91 -25.82 -13.56 27.53
C VAL A 91 -25.90 -13.46 26.01
N GLN A 92 -25.05 -12.68 25.37
CA GLN A 92 -25.02 -12.56 23.89
C GLN A 92 -24.64 -13.89 23.20
N SER A 93 -23.86 -14.73 23.86
CA SER A 93 -23.48 -16.04 23.31
C SER A 93 -24.63 -17.04 23.31
N ARG A 94 -25.49 -16.99 24.36
CA ARG A 94 -26.66 -17.88 24.53
C ARG A 94 -27.88 -17.38 23.74
N TYR A 95 -28.08 -16.08 23.69
CA TYR A 95 -29.25 -15.45 23.06
C TYR A 95 -28.82 -14.40 22.02
N PRO A 96 -28.11 -14.82 20.94
CA PRO A 96 -27.56 -13.88 19.99
C PRO A 96 -28.65 -13.14 19.22
N GLN A 97 -28.54 -11.80 19.17
CA GLN A 97 -29.40 -10.93 18.39
C GLN A 97 -28.63 -10.29 17.25
N LYS A 98 -29.35 -9.91 16.18
CA LYS A 98 -28.75 -9.21 15.05
C LYS A 98 -28.06 -7.91 15.52
N GLY A 99 -26.80 -7.78 15.18
CA GLY A 99 -25.97 -6.63 15.58
C GLY A 99 -25.18 -6.82 16.86
N ASP A 100 -25.28 -7.99 17.54
CA ASP A 100 -24.48 -8.26 18.74
C ASP A 100 -22.99 -8.38 18.42
N TRP A 101 -22.18 -7.94 19.38
CA TRP A 101 -20.72 -8.03 19.30
C TRP A 101 -20.22 -9.47 19.13
N VAL A 102 -20.87 -10.44 19.77
CA VAL A 102 -20.51 -11.86 19.67
C VAL A 102 -20.77 -12.43 18.28
N LEU A 103 -21.81 -11.98 17.57
CA LEU A 103 -22.03 -12.38 16.18
C LEU A 103 -20.94 -11.82 15.27
N GLN A 104 -20.58 -10.56 15.48
CA GLN A 104 -19.48 -9.94 14.73
C GLN A 104 -18.14 -10.69 14.95
N ILE A 105 -17.87 -11.15 16.17
CA ILE A 105 -16.68 -11.98 16.46
C ILE A 105 -16.72 -13.31 15.71
N LYS A 106 -17.87 -13.98 15.67
CA LYS A 106 -18.02 -15.23 14.89
C LYS A 106 -17.77 -15.01 13.41
N GLU A 107 -18.24 -13.89 12.87
CA GLU A 107 -17.96 -13.50 11.48
C GLU A 107 -16.47 -13.20 11.27
N ASP A 108 -15.83 -12.45 12.17
CA ASP A 108 -14.41 -12.15 12.09
C ASP A 108 -13.55 -13.43 12.11
N LEU A 109 -13.85 -14.38 13.03
CA LEU A 109 -13.16 -15.67 13.09
C LEU A 109 -13.27 -16.44 11.76
N LYS A 110 -14.49 -16.47 11.17
CA LYS A 110 -14.75 -17.11 9.89
C LYS A 110 -13.99 -16.44 8.74
N GLU A 111 -14.05 -15.11 8.64
CA GLU A 111 -13.38 -14.36 7.57
C GLU A 111 -11.85 -14.52 7.60
N VAL A 112 -11.26 -14.59 8.77
CA VAL A 112 -9.81 -14.77 8.89
C VAL A 112 -9.39 -16.25 8.88
N ASN A 113 -10.35 -17.18 8.69
CA ASN A 113 -10.13 -18.62 8.72
C ASN A 113 -9.48 -19.12 10.02
N LEU A 114 -9.84 -18.52 11.14
CA LEU A 114 -9.40 -18.95 12.47
C LEU A 114 -10.47 -19.87 13.09
N ASN A 115 -10.43 -21.15 12.70
CA ASN A 115 -11.39 -22.15 13.14
C ASN A 115 -11.09 -22.60 14.58
N MET A 116 -11.53 -21.82 15.56
CA MET A 116 -11.38 -22.11 16.99
C MET A 116 -12.69 -21.84 17.71
N THR A 117 -13.05 -22.71 18.64
CA THR A 117 -14.15 -22.51 19.55
C THR A 117 -13.78 -21.55 20.69
N PHE A 118 -14.77 -20.96 21.35
CA PHE A 118 -14.51 -20.07 22.49
C PHE A 118 -13.84 -20.82 23.65
N ASP A 119 -14.15 -22.11 23.84
CA ASP A 119 -13.48 -22.94 24.84
C ASP A 119 -12.00 -23.17 24.51
N GLU A 120 -11.64 -23.44 23.27
CA GLU A 120 -10.24 -23.54 22.85
C GLU A 120 -9.49 -22.22 23.01
N ILE A 121 -10.15 -21.08 22.70
CA ILE A 121 -9.55 -19.74 22.84
C ILE A 121 -9.31 -19.42 24.30
N SER A 122 -10.20 -19.81 25.22
CA SER A 122 -10.04 -19.59 26.65
C SER A 122 -8.85 -20.35 27.26
N LYS A 123 -8.57 -21.55 26.74
CA LYS A 123 -7.55 -22.46 27.26
C LYS A 123 -6.15 -22.22 26.70
N ILE A 124 -6.04 -21.61 25.51
CA ILE A 124 -4.76 -21.35 24.86
C ILE A 124 -4.00 -20.21 25.56
N SER A 125 -2.66 -20.28 25.58
CA SER A 125 -1.84 -19.18 26.13
C SER A 125 -1.98 -17.90 25.28
N ASP A 126 -1.84 -16.72 25.93
CA ASP A 126 -1.97 -15.43 25.27
C ASP A 126 -0.98 -15.28 24.11
N TYR A 127 0.26 -15.67 24.32
CA TYR A 127 1.30 -15.64 23.27
C TYR A 127 0.92 -16.49 22.06
N SER A 128 0.48 -17.74 22.30
CA SER A 128 0.06 -18.64 21.20
C SER A 128 -1.14 -18.10 20.44
N PHE A 129 -2.13 -17.55 21.16
CA PHE A 129 -3.32 -16.98 20.52
C PHE A 129 -2.98 -15.74 19.71
N GLN A 130 -2.21 -14.80 20.28
CA GLN A 130 -1.73 -13.62 19.57
C GLN A 130 -0.98 -13.98 18.28
N SER A 131 -0.11 -14.99 18.33
CA SER A 131 0.62 -15.48 17.17
C SER A 131 -0.32 -16.02 16.09
N LYS A 132 -1.32 -16.84 16.47
CA LYS A 132 -2.34 -17.37 15.56
C LYS A 132 -3.18 -16.26 14.93
N VAL A 133 -3.67 -15.31 15.73
CA VAL A 133 -4.44 -14.16 15.27
C VAL A 133 -3.61 -13.33 14.29
N LYS A 134 -2.37 -12.96 14.65
CA LYS A 134 -1.48 -12.19 13.79
C LYS A 134 -1.27 -12.86 12.44
N LYS A 135 -1.01 -14.18 12.43
CA LYS A 135 -0.83 -14.97 11.20
C LYS A 135 -2.11 -14.99 10.36
N ALA A 136 -3.25 -15.32 10.95
CA ALA A 136 -4.54 -15.40 10.27
C ALA A 136 -4.96 -14.04 9.66
N ILE A 137 -4.84 -12.97 10.42
CA ILE A 137 -5.13 -11.60 9.99
C ILE A 137 -4.21 -11.19 8.83
N SER A 138 -2.90 -11.41 8.96
CA SER A 138 -1.94 -11.07 7.89
C SER A 138 -2.23 -11.83 6.60
N GLN A 139 -2.53 -13.12 6.69
CA GLN A 139 -2.86 -13.94 5.52
C GLN A 139 -4.17 -13.51 4.85
N SER A 140 -5.21 -13.20 5.63
CA SER A 140 -6.50 -12.77 5.10
C SER A 140 -6.40 -11.36 4.49
N ALA A 141 -5.70 -10.44 5.13
CA ALA A 141 -5.42 -9.12 4.59
C ALA A 141 -4.62 -9.21 3.28
N PHE A 142 -3.61 -10.06 3.24
CA PHE A 142 -2.82 -10.28 2.03
C PHE A 142 -3.66 -10.79 0.86
N LYS A 143 -4.47 -11.82 1.08
CA LYS A 143 -5.39 -12.37 0.06
C LYS A 143 -6.34 -11.29 -0.46
N TRP A 144 -6.92 -10.50 0.44
CA TRP A 144 -7.81 -9.41 0.08
C TRP A 144 -7.08 -8.34 -0.74
N LEU A 145 -5.89 -7.90 -0.32
CA LEU A 145 -5.09 -6.90 -1.04
C LEU A 145 -4.69 -7.38 -2.45
N ILE A 146 -4.33 -8.65 -2.61
CA ILE A 146 -4.04 -9.23 -3.92
C ILE A 146 -5.29 -9.26 -4.79
N SER A 147 -6.45 -9.63 -4.24
CA SER A 147 -7.73 -9.56 -4.95
C SER A 147 -8.04 -8.13 -5.42
N GLU A 148 -7.89 -7.13 -4.54
CA GLU A 148 -8.08 -5.72 -4.88
C GLU A 148 -7.09 -5.22 -5.95
N LYS A 149 -5.82 -5.64 -5.87
CA LYS A 149 -4.80 -5.34 -6.87
C LYS A 149 -5.18 -5.87 -8.26
N ASN A 150 -5.75 -7.07 -8.31
CA ASN A 150 -6.06 -7.77 -9.56
C ASN A 150 -7.43 -7.41 -10.15
N LYS A 151 -8.23 -6.59 -9.47
CA LYS A 151 -9.52 -6.12 -10.03
C LYS A 151 -9.28 -5.33 -11.32
N PRO A 152 -10.00 -5.64 -12.40
CA PRO A 152 -9.93 -4.89 -13.63
C PRO A 152 -10.41 -3.45 -13.37
N ARG A 153 -9.47 -2.53 -13.32
CA ARG A 153 -9.74 -1.08 -13.31
C ARG A 153 -9.43 -0.58 -14.71
N SER A 154 -10.31 0.27 -15.24
CA SER A 154 -10.21 0.82 -16.59
C SER A 154 -8.77 1.01 -17.10
N ASN A 155 -8.42 0.29 -18.13
CA ASN A 155 -7.35 0.48 -19.11
C ASN A 155 -5.87 0.37 -18.73
N THR A 156 -5.47 0.21 -17.47
CA THR A 156 -4.07 -0.14 -17.14
C THR A 156 -4.01 -0.86 -15.79
N SER A 157 -3.57 -2.10 -15.79
CA SER A 157 -3.27 -2.84 -14.56
C SER A 157 -1.97 -2.32 -13.92
N LYS A 158 -2.03 -1.13 -13.31
CA LYS A 158 -0.90 -0.54 -12.58
C LYS A 158 -0.37 -1.55 -11.57
N GLY A 159 0.93 -1.82 -11.60
CA GLY A 159 1.56 -2.79 -10.72
C GLY A 159 1.28 -4.27 -11.05
N SER A 160 0.78 -4.60 -12.26
CA SER A 160 0.55 -5.99 -12.69
C SER A 160 1.78 -6.88 -12.58
N ASN A 161 2.95 -6.32 -12.88
CA ASN A 161 4.24 -7.03 -12.83
C ASN A 161 4.74 -7.27 -11.39
N LEU A 162 4.11 -6.67 -10.38
CA LEU A 162 4.50 -6.84 -9.00
C LEU A 162 3.96 -8.15 -8.43
N LYS A 163 4.89 -8.99 -7.99
CA LYS A 163 4.59 -10.26 -7.32
C LYS A 163 4.92 -10.13 -5.84
N TYR A 164 4.00 -10.54 -5.00
CA TYR A 164 4.15 -10.56 -3.55
C TYR A 164 3.89 -11.98 -3.05
N SER A 165 4.66 -12.44 -2.07
CA SER A 165 4.49 -13.73 -1.41
C SER A 165 3.76 -13.62 -0.07
N GLU A 166 3.90 -12.47 0.58
CA GLU A 166 3.34 -12.19 1.90
C GLU A 166 3.16 -10.69 2.13
N LEU A 167 2.42 -10.33 3.17
CA LEU A 167 2.26 -8.93 3.59
C LEU A 167 3.44 -8.55 4.50
N LYS A 168 4.47 -7.96 3.88
CA LYS A 168 5.63 -7.40 4.59
C LYS A 168 6.11 -6.13 3.91
N ILE A 169 6.79 -5.29 4.69
CA ILE A 169 7.48 -4.12 4.14
C ILE A 169 8.53 -4.59 3.12
N GLN A 170 8.60 -3.92 1.97
CA GLN A 170 9.58 -4.25 0.97
C GLN A 170 10.99 -3.82 1.39
N ASP A 171 11.99 -4.61 1.01
CA ASP A 171 13.35 -4.47 1.50
C ASP A 171 13.97 -3.10 1.24
N TYR A 172 13.60 -2.42 0.16
CA TYR A 172 14.09 -1.09 -0.17
C TYR A 172 13.57 0.03 0.76
N PHE A 173 12.54 -0.22 1.58
CA PHE A 173 12.11 0.68 2.65
C PHE A 173 12.80 0.40 4.00
N LEU A 174 13.53 -0.70 4.11
CA LEU A 174 14.31 -1.00 5.29
C LEU A 174 15.59 -0.14 5.30
N PRO A 175 16.26 0.04 6.44
CA PRO A 175 17.51 0.78 6.52
C PRO A 175 18.53 0.23 5.51
N ASN A 176 18.92 1.06 4.55
CA ASN A 176 19.89 0.77 3.50
C ASN A 176 20.51 2.08 2.99
N ASP A 177 21.31 2.01 1.93
CA ASP A 177 22.01 3.16 1.32
C ASP A 177 21.09 4.07 0.47
N MET A 178 19.79 3.77 0.38
CA MET A 178 18.84 4.59 -0.38
C MET A 178 18.24 5.69 0.48
N SER A 179 18.18 6.90 -0.06
CA SER A 179 17.43 7.99 0.58
C SER A 179 15.92 7.77 0.48
N ASN A 180 15.14 8.42 1.36
CA ASN A 180 13.67 8.38 1.29
C ASN A 180 13.14 8.79 -0.09
N ALA A 181 13.74 9.80 -0.73
CA ALA A 181 13.37 10.23 -2.08
C ALA A 181 13.60 9.13 -3.13
N GLN A 182 14.65 8.34 -2.98
CA GLN A 182 14.92 7.19 -3.86
C GLN A 182 13.92 6.05 -3.61
N CYS A 183 13.58 5.76 -2.36
CA CYS A 183 12.56 4.77 -2.03
C CYS A 183 11.19 5.17 -2.60
N ASN A 184 10.79 6.43 -2.45
CA ASN A 184 9.53 6.97 -2.98
C ASN A 184 9.51 6.94 -4.52
N LEU A 185 10.64 7.27 -5.16
CA LEU A 185 10.77 7.16 -6.62
C LEU A 185 10.68 5.70 -7.08
N LEU A 186 11.34 4.77 -6.39
CA LEU A 186 11.25 3.34 -6.71
C LEU A 186 9.82 2.83 -6.58
N PHE A 187 9.12 3.21 -5.51
CA PHE A 187 7.68 2.92 -5.38
C PHE A 187 6.88 3.48 -6.56
N SER A 188 7.13 4.72 -6.96
CA SER A 188 6.45 5.37 -8.08
C SER A 188 6.72 4.66 -9.41
N LEU A 189 7.95 4.17 -9.62
CA LEU A 189 8.33 3.38 -10.80
C LEU A 189 7.60 2.03 -10.82
N ARG A 190 7.62 1.31 -9.70
CA ARG A 190 6.99 -0.01 -9.53
C ARG A 190 5.47 0.07 -9.68
N SER A 191 4.86 1.11 -9.15
CA SER A 191 3.41 1.36 -9.22
C SER A 191 2.94 2.05 -10.51
N GLN A 192 3.87 2.39 -11.43
CA GLN A 192 3.59 3.16 -12.65
C GLN A 192 2.95 4.53 -12.38
N MET A 193 3.44 5.22 -11.34
CA MET A 193 2.96 6.54 -10.93
C MET A 193 3.95 7.67 -11.21
N VAL A 194 5.04 7.39 -11.92
CA VAL A 194 6.00 8.40 -12.40
C VAL A 194 5.27 9.39 -13.30
N PRO A 195 5.60 10.69 -13.27
CA PRO A 195 4.93 11.73 -14.04
C PRO A 195 5.33 11.70 -15.54
N VAL A 196 4.94 10.62 -16.21
CA VAL A 196 5.01 10.46 -17.67
C VAL A 196 3.59 10.45 -18.25
N LYS A 197 3.42 10.95 -19.48
CA LYS A 197 2.10 11.11 -20.11
C LYS A 197 1.33 9.79 -20.17
N CYS A 198 2.00 8.69 -20.49
CA CYS A 198 1.36 7.37 -20.58
C CYS A 198 0.77 6.86 -19.24
N ASN A 199 1.26 7.31 -18.10
CA ASN A 199 0.70 6.94 -16.81
C ASN A 199 -0.57 7.74 -16.46
N PHE A 200 -0.80 8.86 -17.16
CA PHE A 200 -1.92 9.80 -16.96
C PHE A 200 -2.62 10.14 -18.28
N ARG A 201 -2.87 9.12 -19.11
CA ARG A 201 -3.40 9.25 -20.48
C ARG A 201 -4.63 10.15 -20.60
N HIS A 202 -5.52 10.08 -19.61
CA HIS A 202 -6.74 10.91 -19.57
C HIS A 202 -6.49 12.42 -19.46
N SER A 203 -5.26 12.82 -19.11
CA SER A 203 -4.87 14.23 -18.97
C SER A 203 -4.10 14.78 -20.18
N TYR A 204 -3.86 13.95 -21.20
CA TYR A 204 -3.04 14.32 -22.34
C TYR A 204 -3.65 13.82 -23.65
N ASN A 205 -3.81 14.73 -24.63
CA ASN A 205 -4.24 14.38 -25.98
C ASN A 205 -3.08 13.79 -26.83
N ASP A 206 -1.87 14.27 -26.57
CA ASP A 206 -0.65 13.77 -27.19
C ASP A 206 0.20 13.03 -26.16
N LEU A 207 0.55 11.78 -26.46
CA LEU A 207 1.35 10.89 -25.62
C LEU A 207 2.82 10.81 -26.04
N SER A 208 3.25 11.57 -27.05
CA SER A 208 4.63 11.60 -27.50
C SER A 208 5.58 12.15 -26.42
N CYS A 209 6.84 11.75 -26.50
CA CYS A 209 7.86 12.19 -25.55
C CYS A 209 8.14 13.70 -25.70
N PRO A 210 8.00 14.50 -24.63
CA PRO A 210 8.23 15.95 -24.72
C PRO A 210 9.72 16.32 -24.78
N VAL A 211 10.62 15.35 -24.71
CA VAL A 211 12.07 15.59 -24.69
C VAL A 211 12.70 15.37 -26.06
N CYS A 212 12.46 14.23 -26.71
CA CYS A 212 12.94 13.97 -28.06
C CYS A 212 12.00 14.49 -29.14
N MET A 213 10.75 14.80 -28.77
CA MET A 213 9.70 15.30 -29.68
C MET A 213 9.44 14.39 -30.89
N ASP A 214 9.84 13.12 -30.79
CA ASP A 214 9.56 12.11 -31.79
C ASP A 214 8.11 11.62 -31.64
N PRO A 215 7.22 11.80 -32.64
CA PRO A 215 5.82 11.40 -32.56
C PRO A 215 5.63 9.89 -32.44
N ASN A 216 6.63 9.09 -32.81
CA ASN A 216 6.61 7.64 -32.70
C ASN A 216 7.08 7.13 -31.33
N GLN A 217 7.57 8.01 -30.46
CA GLN A 217 8.09 7.65 -29.15
C GLN A 217 7.13 8.07 -28.05
N LEU A 218 6.48 7.10 -27.42
CA LEU A 218 5.57 7.33 -26.31
C LEU A 218 6.32 7.76 -25.04
N ASP A 219 5.79 8.76 -24.35
CA ASP A 219 6.29 9.21 -23.04
C ASP A 219 5.92 8.22 -21.93
N ASN A 220 6.69 7.16 -21.78
CA ASN A 220 6.54 6.10 -20.79
C ASN A 220 7.86 5.84 -20.04
N GLN A 221 7.81 5.00 -19.00
CA GLN A 221 8.97 4.69 -18.15
C GLN A 221 10.11 4.02 -18.93
N ILE A 222 9.78 3.17 -19.90
CA ILE A 222 10.77 2.47 -20.72
C ILE A 222 11.49 3.47 -21.61
N HIS A 223 10.73 4.35 -22.27
CA HIS A 223 11.31 5.35 -23.18
C HIS A 223 12.23 6.33 -22.42
N ILE A 224 11.92 6.72 -21.19
CA ILE A 224 12.83 7.59 -20.40
C ILE A 224 14.22 6.96 -20.28
N LEU A 225 14.30 5.65 -20.06
CA LEU A 225 15.58 4.93 -19.96
C LEU A 225 16.32 4.80 -21.28
N THR A 226 15.62 4.88 -22.41
CA THR A 226 16.16 4.69 -23.77
C THR A 226 16.12 5.95 -24.63
N CYS A 227 15.57 7.05 -24.12
CA CYS A 227 15.44 8.31 -24.86
C CYS A 227 16.83 8.87 -25.24
N LYS A 228 17.16 8.84 -26.52
CA LYS A 228 18.47 9.29 -27.06
C LYS A 228 18.86 10.66 -26.52
N THR A 229 17.94 11.62 -26.57
CA THR A 229 18.20 13.00 -26.09
C THR A 229 18.50 13.10 -24.59
N LEU A 230 18.07 12.13 -23.78
CA LEU A 230 18.40 12.06 -22.35
C LEU A 230 19.71 11.31 -22.12
N VAL A 231 20.02 10.31 -22.96
CA VAL A 231 21.17 9.39 -22.80
C VAL A 231 22.45 9.94 -23.44
N GLU A 232 22.36 10.60 -24.60
CA GLU A 232 23.52 11.04 -25.41
C GLU A 232 24.48 12.02 -24.72
N ASN A 233 24.04 12.70 -23.66
CA ASN A 233 24.90 13.66 -22.93
C ASN A 233 25.55 13.07 -21.67
N GLU A 234 25.40 11.79 -21.42
CA GLU A 234 26.08 11.15 -20.32
C GLU A 234 27.08 10.12 -20.85
N ASN A 235 28.36 10.50 -20.86
CA ASN A 235 29.48 9.55 -20.85
C ASN A 235 29.37 8.68 -19.57
N MET A 236 28.24 8.01 -19.39
CA MET A 236 28.03 7.12 -18.30
C MET A 236 28.67 5.78 -18.63
N ILE A 237 29.88 5.63 -18.18
CA ILE A 237 30.48 4.36 -17.82
C ILE A 237 29.61 3.72 -16.72
N ILE A 238 28.39 3.32 -17.08
CA ILE A 238 27.65 2.32 -16.35
C ILE A 238 27.83 1.06 -17.18
N GLY A 239 28.82 0.27 -16.78
CA GLY A 239 29.17 -1.00 -17.43
C GLY A 239 28.13 -2.10 -17.36
N SER A 240 26.86 -1.75 -17.14
CA SER A 240 25.71 -2.64 -17.25
C SER A 240 24.53 -1.83 -17.80
N LYS A 241 23.91 -2.30 -18.87
CA LYS A 241 22.66 -1.75 -19.40
C LYS A 241 21.59 -1.88 -18.32
N ILE A 242 21.28 -0.81 -17.60
CA ILE A 242 20.13 -0.77 -16.71
C ILE A 242 18.88 -0.95 -17.58
N SER A 243 18.12 -1.99 -17.28
CA SER A 243 16.88 -2.32 -17.97
C SER A 243 15.66 -1.86 -17.16
N HIS A 244 14.49 -1.83 -17.81
CA HIS A 244 13.23 -1.61 -17.10
C HIS A 244 12.96 -2.69 -16.05
N ASP A 245 13.44 -3.92 -16.27
CA ASP A 245 13.23 -5.05 -15.35
C ASP A 245 14.02 -4.89 -14.05
N ASP A 246 15.10 -4.10 -14.05
CA ASP A 246 15.88 -3.80 -12.86
C ASP A 246 15.07 -3.03 -11.80
N ILE A 247 13.99 -2.34 -12.19
CA ILE A 247 13.02 -1.71 -11.27
C ILE A 247 12.38 -2.76 -10.34
N PHE A 248 12.21 -3.97 -10.83
CA PHE A 248 11.58 -5.08 -10.12
C PHE A 248 12.59 -6.03 -9.46
N SER A 249 13.88 -5.74 -9.58
CA SER A 249 14.94 -6.48 -8.90
C SER A 249 14.74 -6.49 -7.39
N THR A 250 15.14 -7.55 -6.73
CA THR A 250 15.22 -7.64 -5.25
C THR A 250 16.57 -7.13 -4.71
N ASN A 251 17.54 -6.84 -5.59
CA ASN A 251 18.85 -6.35 -5.21
C ASN A 251 18.83 -4.82 -4.97
N VAL A 252 19.04 -4.40 -3.73
CA VAL A 252 19.03 -2.98 -3.33
C VAL A 252 20.06 -2.14 -4.08
N LYS A 253 21.24 -2.68 -4.40
CA LYS A 253 22.26 -1.96 -5.18
C LYS A 253 21.77 -1.65 -6.60
N THR A 254 21.13 -2.64 -7.25
CA THR A 254 20.50 -2.45 -8.57
C THR A 254 19.39 -1.42 -8.49
N GLN A 255 18.51 -1.51 -7.49
CA GLN A 255 17.42 -0.56 -7.25
C GLN A 255 17.96 0.87 -7.02
N SER A 256 19.03 1.02 -6.23
CA SER A 256 19.68 2.31 -6.01
C SER A 256 20.27 2.90 -7.30
N ALA A 257 20.90 2.08 -8.14
CA ALA A 257 21.43 2.52 -9.42
C ALA A 257 20.33 3.00 -10.38
N VAL A 258 19.25 2.23 -10.50
CA VAL A 258 18.07 2.58 -11.32
C VAL A 258 17.46 3.91 -10.86
N THR A 259 17.23 4.06 -9.56
CA THR A 259 16.61 5.28 -9.01
C THR A 259 17.49 6.51 -9.21
N LYS A 260 18.80 6.42 -9.00
CA LYS A 260 19.73 7.51 -9.27
C LYS A 260 19.71 7.94 -10.74
N LEU A 261 19.67 6.99 -11.67
CA LEU A 261 19.57 7.27 -13.10
C LEU A 261 18.24 7.95 -13.44
N MET A 262 17.14 7.40 -12.94
CA MET A 262 15.80 7.95 -13.18
C MET A 262 15.62 9.35 -12.57
N GLN A 263 16.17 9.64 -11.40
CA GLN A 263 16.18 11.00 -10.83
C GLN A 263 16.81 12.00 -11.79
N LYS A 264 18.00 11.68 -12.31
CA LYS A 264 18.69 12.54 -13.28
C LYS A 264 17.87 12.76 -14.54
N PHE A 265 17.26 11.70 -15.09
CA PHE A 265 16.44 11.79 -16.31
C PHE A 265 15.17 12.61 -16.09
N LEU A 266 14.49 12.41 -14.97
CA LEU A 266 13.30 13.20 -14.63
C LEU A 266 13.63 14.68 -14.41
N GLU A 267 14.77 14.99 -13.81
CA GLU A 267 15.24 16.37 -13.65
C GLU A 267 15.56 17.02 -15.00
N LYS A 268 16.31 16.32 -15.87
CA LYS A 268 16.59 16.81 -17.24
C LYS A 268 15.30 17.04 -18.03
N ARG A 269 14.35 16.08 -17.92
CA ARG A 269 13.03 16.19 -18.55
C ARG A 269 12.30 17.43 -18.07
N ARG A 270 12.23 17.66 -16.76
CA ARG A 270 11.61 18.86 -16.15
C ARG A 270 12.21 20.14 -16.70
N ARG A 271 13.53 20.27 -16.68
CA ARG A 271 14.24 21.46 -17.18
C ARG A 271 13.95 21.74 -18.68
N LYS A 272 13.87 20.69 -19.51
CA LYS A 272 13.54 20.85 -20.93
C LYS A 272 12.10 21.30 -21.14
N THR A 273 11.14 20.70 -20.45
CA THR A 273 9.73 21.08 -20.58
C THR A 273 9.45 22.49 -20.05
N GLU A 274 10.15 22.93 -18.99
CA GLU A 274 10.06 24.30 -18.48
C GLU A 274 10.60 25.32 -19.49
N LYS A 275 11.75 25.05 -20.11
CA LYS A 275 12.31 25.92 -21.18
C LYS A 275 11.34 26.05 -22.36
N GLN A 276 10.72 24.96 -22.81
CA GLN A 276 9.73 25.00 -23.92
C GLN A 276 8.50 25.83 -23.58
N ARG A 277 7.98 25.76 -22.35
CA ARG A 277 6.86 26.59 -21.90
C ARG A 277 7.21 28.08 -21.93
N ASN A 278 8.39 28.46 -21.45
CA ASN A 278 8.84 29.85 -21.42
C ASN A 278 9.10 30.44 -22.82
N THR A 279 9.52 29.62 -23.78
CA THR A 279 9.67 30.07 -25.17
C THR A 279 8.34 30.25 -25.89
N SER A 280 7.32 29.45 -25.56
CA SER A 280 5.97 29.56 -26.15
C SER A 280 5.18 30.76 -25.64
N THR A 281 5.46 31.24 -24.43
CA THR A 281 4.80 32.43 -23.83
C THR A 281 5.42 33.74 -24.29
N ASN A 282 6.60 33.73 -24.89
CA ASN A 282 7.32 34.94 -25.36
C ASN A 282 7.21 35.17 -26.84
N GLN A 283 6.31 34.51 -27.63
CA GLN A 283 6.00 34.89 -29.00
C GLN A 283 4.96 36.01 -28.93
N PRO A 284 5.28 37.23 -29.36
CA PRO A 284 4.29 38.30 -29.51
C PRO A 284 3.21 37.88 -30.52
N GLN A 285 1.96 38.16 -30.16
CA GLN A 285 0.81 38.03 -31.05
C GLN A 285 0.90 39.05 -32.20
#